data_e39c5ed1a5a4b41c0bf61973498047b3
#
_entry.id   e39c5ed1a5a4b41c0bf61973498047b3
#
_cell.length_a   1.000
_cell.length_b   1.000
_cell.length_c   1.000
_cell.angle_alpha   90.00
_cell.angle_beta   90.00
_cell.angle_gamma   90.00
#
_symmetry.space_group_name_H-M   'P 1'
#
loop_
_entity.id
_entity.type
_entity.pdbx_description
1 polymer ?
#
loop_
_entity_poly.entity_id
_entity_poly.type
_entity_poly.pdbx_seq_one_letter_code
_entity_poly.pdbx_strand_id
1 'polypeptide(L)' 'GRSAKIQDIETTHTLIRKILFKLINDAKSEIKILYGGSVSPQNAKEILDAENVDGALVGGASLSAKKFIEICRTI' A
#
# COMPACT_ATOMS: atom_id res chain seq x y z
N GLY A 1 12.53 -4.37 9.21
CA GLY A 1 12.75 -3.04 8.70
C GLY A 1 11.79 -2.02 9.28
N ARG A 2 12.06 -0.79 8.99
CA ARG A 2 11.20 0.30 9.44
C ARG A 2 10.04 0.50 8.48
N SER A 3 8.88 0.79 9.02
CA SER A 3 7.74 1.21 8.21
C SER A 3 7.96 2.66 7.75
N ALA A 4 7.57 2.97 6.53
CA ALA A 4 7.58 4.34 6.06
C ALA A 4 6.48 5.14 6.76
N LYS A 5 6.67 6.45 6.83
CA LYS A 5 5.62 7.33 7.35
C LYS A 5 4.47 7.38 6.37
N ILE A 6 3.24 7.42 6.89
CA ILE A 6 2.04 7.47 6.03
C ILE A 6 2.09 8.63 5.07
N GLN A 7 2.53 9.80 5.53
CA GLN A 7 2.65 10.97 4.66
C GLN A 7 3.60 10.73 3.49
N ASP A 8 4.72 10.05 3.73
CA ASP A 8 5.67 9.74 2.66
C ASP A 8 5.10 8.73 1.68
N ILE A 9 4.35 7.75 2.18
CA ILE A 9 3.67 6.77 1.33
C ILE A 9 2.67 7.49 0.41
N GLU A 10 1.85 8.37 0.97
CA GLU A 10 0.85 9.10 0.19
C GLU A 10 1.49 10.01 -0.85
N THR A 11 2.55 10.72 -0.47
CA THR A 11 3.26 11.62 -1.38
C THR A 11 3.85 10.85 -2.55
N THR A 12 4.51 9.73 -2.26
CA THR A 12 5.14 8.91 -3.29
C THR A 12 4.11 8.27 -4.20
N HIS A 13 3.06 7.69 -3.64
CA HIS A 13 2.00 7.06 -4.44
C HIS A 13 1.26 8.08 -5.31
N THR A 14 1.02 9.27 -4.79
CA THR A 14 0.40 10.34 -5.57
C THR A 14 1.28 10.73 -6.75
N LEU A 15 2.59 10.85 -6.53
CA LEU A 15 3.54 11.18 -7.59
C LEU A 15 3.58 10.06 -8.65
N ILE A 16 3.63 8.81 -8.23
CA ILE A 16 3.63 7.68 -9.15
C ILE A 16 2.39 7.70 -10.01
N ARG A 17 1.21 7.95 -9.44
CA ARG A 17 -0.03 7.98 -10.19
C ARG A 17 -0.05 9.12 -11.21
N LYS A 18 0.49 10.28 -10.86
CA LYS A 18 0.59 11.39 -11.80
C LYS A 18 1.50 11.06 -12.99
N ILE A 19 2.63 10.40 -12.71
CA ILE A 19 3.54 9.97 -13.77
C ILE A 19 2.87 8.95 -14.67
N LEU A 20 2.15 7.99 -14.09
CA LEU A 20 1.45 6.97 -14.86
C LEU A 20 0.38 7.58 -15.77
N PHE A 21 -0.36 8.58 -15.30
CA PHE A 21 -1.34 9.27 -16.13
C PHE A 21 -0.71 9.94 -17.35
N LYS A 22 0.50 10.48 -17.18
CA LYS A 22 1.20 11.11 -18.32
C LYS A 22 1.71 10.09 -19.32
N LEU A 23 2.16 8.93 -18.83
CA LEU A 23 2.77 7.92 -19.67
C LEU A 23 1.74 7.00 -20.36
N ILE A 24 0.60 6.77 -19.70
CA ILE A 24 -0.39 5.80 -20.16
C ILE A 24 -1.76 6.48 -20.14
N ASN A 25 -2.09 7.18 -21.23
CA ASN A 25 -3.30 7.99 -21.31
C ASN A 25 -4.59 7.24 -21.03
N ASP A 26 -4.69 5.98 -21.46
CA ASP A 26 -5.93 5.23 -21.37
C ASP A 26 -6.02 4.35 -20.12
N ALA A 27 -5.02 4.38 -19.27
CA ALA A 27 -4.96 3.47 -18.14
C ALA A 27 -5.65 4.02 -16.89
N LYS A 28 -6.02 5.24 -16.89
CA LYS A 28 -6.76 5.98 -15.85
C LYS A 28 -6.88 5.28 -14.49
N SER A 29 -8.02 4.66 -14.22
CA SER A 29 -8.33 4.04 -12.93
C SER A 29 -8.02 2.56 -12.89
N GLU A 30 -7.52 1.99 -13.98
CA GLU A 30 -7.25 0.55 -14.05
C GLU A 30 -5.96 0.13 -13.37
N ILE A 31 -5.04 1.06 -13.16
CA ILE A 31 -3.75 0.74 -12.57
C ILE A 31 -3.84 0.76 -11.04
N LYS A 32 -3.44 -0.37 -10.43
CA LYS A 32 -3.37 -0.49 -8.97
C LYS A 32 -1.95 -0.24 -8.52
N ILE A 33 -1.78 0.54 -7.47
CA ILE A 33 -0.47 0.84 -6.90
C ILE A 33 -0.40 0.21 -5.51
N LEU A 34 0.56 -0.68 -5.32
CA LEU A 34 0.70 -1.42 -4.08
C LEU A 34 1.87 -0.90 -3.25
N TYR A 35 1.68 -0.85 -1.94
CA TYR A 35 2.77 -0.53 -1.03
C TYR A 35 3.59 -1.79 -0.76
N GLY A 36 4.91 -1.70 -0.94
CA GLY A 36 5.82 -2.84 -0.80
C GLY A 36 6.83 -2.68 0.32
N GLY A 37 6.46 -2.06 1.43
CA GLY A 37 7.33 -1.92 2.58
C GLY A 37 6.94 -2.86 3.70
N SER A 38 7.26 -2.48 4.94
CA SER A 38 6.96 -3.29 6.11
C SER A 38 5.48 -3.15 6.49
N VAL A 39 4.73 -4.25 6.39
CA VAL A 39 3.31 -4.30 6.72
C VAL A 39 3.10 -5.26 7.89
N SER A 40 2.40 -4.79 8.90
CA SER A 40 2.10 -5.57 10.11
C SER A 40 0.67 -5.29 10.56
N PRO A 41 0.11 -6.08 11.49
CA PRO A 41 -1.22 -5.77 12.03
C PRO A 41 -1.33 -4.36 12.62
N GLN A 42 -0.21 -3.83 13.14
CA GLN A 42 -0.21 -2.53 13.80
C GLN A 42 -0.30 -1.35 12.83
N ASN A 43 0.20 -1.49 11.61
CA ASN A 43 0.21 -0.40 10.65
C ASN A 43 -0.64 -0.62 9.39
N ALA A 44 -1.21 -1.81 9.23
CA ALA A 44 -1.92 -2.17 8.01
C ALA A 44 -3.09 -1.24 7.71
N LYS A 45 -3.90 -0.90 8.73
CA LYS A 45 -5.06 -0.05 8.50
C LYS A 45 -4.66 1.32 7.97
N GLU A 46 -3.66 1.95 8.57
CA GLU A 46 -3.20 3.26 8.11
C GLU A 46 -2.66 3.22 6.69
N ILE A 47 -1.89 2.18 6.37
CA ILE A 47 -1.34 2.00 5.03
C ILE A 47 -2.45 1.79 4.01
N LEU A 48 -3.39 0.90 4.30
CA LEU A 48 -4.45 0.56 3.37
C LEU A 48 -5.47 1.70 3.20
N ASP A 49 -5.59 2.57 4.20
CA ASP A 49 -6.46 3.75 4.12
C ASP A 49 -5.76 4.97 3.49
N ALA A 50 -4.45 4.90 3.25
CA ALA A 50 -3.68 6.02 2.72
C ALA A 50 -4.10 6.32 1.28
N GLU A 51 -4.05 7.62 0.90
CA GLU A 51 -4.42 8.04 -0.45
C GLU A 51 -3.52 7.40 -1.50
N ASN A 52 -4.13 6.93 -2.58
CA ASN A 52 -3.46 6.33 -3.74
C ASN A 52 -2.74 5.02 -3.42
N VAL A 53 -3.06 4.39 -2.29
CA VAL A 53 -2.60 3.04 -1.97
C VAL A 53 -3.76 2.08 -2.22
N ASP A 54 -3.60 1.20 -3.19
CA ASP A 54 -4.64 0.23 -3.57
C ASP A 54 -4.51 -1.10 -2.86
N GLY A 55 -3.36 -1.37 -2.27
CA GLY A 55 -3.13 -2.61 -1.54
C GLY A 55 -1.71 -2.66 -1.02
N ALA A 56 -1.31 -3.81 -0.52
CA ALA A 56 0.01 -4.00 0.05
C ALA A 56 0.55 -5.39 -0.22
N LEU A 57 1.87 -5.49 -0.29
CA LEU A 57 2.58 -6.76 -0.36
C LEU A 57 3.00 -7.12 1.07
N VAL A 58 2.48 -8.22 1.58
CA VAL A 58 2.76 -8.64 2.96
C VAL A 58 3.93 -9.61 2.97
N GLY A 59 5.04 -9.18 3.60
CA GLY A 59 6.26 -9.99 3.69
C GLY A 59 6.26 -10.90 4.90
N GLY A 60 7.07 -10.58 5.91
CA GLY A 60 7.27 -11.43 7.08
C GLY A 60 5.99 -11.83 7.81
N ALA A 61 5.02 -10.92 7.90
CA ALA A 61 3.76 -11.22 8.57
C ALA A 61 2.94 -12.30 7.86
N SER A 62 3.19 -12.52 6.56
CA SER A 62 2.49 -13.57 5.82
C SER A 62 2.93 -14.99 6.22
N LEU A 63 4.04 -15.10 6.94
CA LEU A 63 4.51 -16.39 7.45
C LEU A 63 3.76 -16.84 8.69
N SER A 64 2.93 -15.98 9.27
CA SER A 64 2.10 -16.30 10.42
C SER A 64 0.63 -16.14 10.04
N ALA A 65 -0.13 -17.22 10.07
CA ALA A 65 -1.55 -17.16 9.75
C ALA A 65 -2.28 -16.17 10.66
N LYS A 66 -1.93 -16.13 11.95
CA LYS A 66 -2.55 -15.21 12.89
C LYS A 66 -2.33 -13.76 12.50
N LYS A 67 -1.07 -13.38 12.21
CA LYS A 67 -0.74 -12.01 11.83
C LYS A 67 -1.39 -11.63 10.50
N PHE A 68 -1.38 -12.54 9.54
CA PHE A 68 -1.98 -12.27 8.24
C PHE A 68 -3.48 -12.05 8.36
N ILE A 69 -4.16 -12.87 9.15
CA ILE A 69 -5.60 -12.71 9.40
C ILE A 69 -5.88 -11.37 10.08
N GLU A 70 -5.06 -10.98 11.04
CA GLU A 70 -5.22 -9.69 11.70
C GLU A 70 -5.10 -8.52 10.72
N ILE A 71 -4.18 -8.62 9.75
CA ILE A 71 -4.06 -7.61 8.69
C ILE A 71 -5.35 -7.59 7.85
N CYS A 72 -5.86 -8.74 7.45
CA CYS A 72 -7.07 -8.81 6.66
C CYS A 72 -8.29 -8.22 7.37
N ARG A 73 -8.34 -8.33 8.68
CA ARG A 73 -9.45 -7.78 9.48
C ARG A 73 -9.46 -6.26 9.55
N THR A 74 -8.38 -5.60 9.12
CA THR A 74 -8.33 -4.13 9.11
C THR A 74 -9.00 -3.54 7.88
N ILE A 75 -9.35 -4.36 6.92
CA ILE A 75 -9.96 -3.93 5.66
C ILE A 75 -11.46 -3.71 5.83
#